data_62f1b827bdc183559bb077222114ea92
#
_entry.id   62f1b827bdc183559bb077222114ea92
#
_cell.length_a   1.000
_cell.length_b   1.000
_cell.length_c   1.000
_cell.angle_alpha   90.00
_cell.angle_beta   90.00
_cell.angle_gamma   90.00
#
_symmetry.space_group_name_H-M   'P 1'
#
loop_
_entity.id
_entity.type
_entity.pdbx_description
1 polymer ?
#
loop_
_entity_poly.entity_id
_entity_poly.type
_entity_poly.pdbx_seq_one_letter_code
_entity_poly.pdbx_strand_id
1 'polypeptide(L)'
;GIQSTGNYPGKARTPEELMADLELALKLIPGKHRLNLHACYAIFEDGKKVDRDKLEPKHFRKWVDFAKRNKIGLDFNPTFFSHPLADQLTLSSEDPKVRAFWVRHGIACLKIAEYFGKELGTPCACNFWVPDGYKDDPSDRLGPRQRMADSLDKIFKTKYDKKAVIPTLESKLFGIGVESYTVNSHEFVMGYAQSRKILALLDMGHFHISENVADKISSFLMFFGKVAYAAERIHQGPEILLLEAECHRIDGKISSELVVLQCSVLNYWFS
;
A
#
# COMPACT_ATOMS: atom_id res chain seq x y z
N GLY A 1 14.60 -11.25 -4.63
CA GLY A 1 15.23 -10.37 -3.66
C GLY A 1 14.28 -9.26 -3.23
N ILE A 2 14.44 -8.75 -2.05
CA ILE A 2 13.68 -7.60 -1.54
C ILE A 2 14.16 -6.37 -2.31
N GLN A 3 13.34 -5.92 -3.27
CA GLN A 3 13.76 -4.91 -4.24
C GLN A 3 13.57 -3.47 -3.77
N SER A 4 12.77 -3.26 -2.72
CA SER A 4 12.35 -1.92 -2.30
C SER A 4 13.34 -1.21 -1.37
N THR A 5 14.40 -1.88 -0.94
CA THR A 5 15.34 -1.33 0.03
C THR A 5 16.71 -1.13 -0.60
N GLY A 6 17.37 0.05 -0.42
CA GLY A 6 18.71 0.34 -0.93
C GLY A 6 19.73 -0.76 -0.65
N ASN A 7 20.90 -0.59 -1.09
CA ASN A 7 21.98 -1.55 -0.88
C ASN A 7 22.94 -1.01 0.19
N TYR A 8 22.72 -1.40 1.44
CA TYR A 8 23.57 -1.00 2.57
C TYR A 8 24.02 -2.24 3.37
N PRO A 9 25.14 -2.18 4.10
CA PRO A 9 25.58 -3.27 4.96
C PRO A 9 24.53 -3.61 6.01
N GLY A 10 24.28 -4.91 6.24
CA GLY A 10 23.29 -5.37 7.21
C GLY A 10 21.84 -5.41 6.72
N LYS A 11 21.56 -4.95 5.50
CA LYS A 11 20.22 -5.05 4.90
C LYS A 11 19.78 -6.50 4.79
N ALA A 12 18.53 -6.78 5.21
CA ALA A 12 17.88 -8.05 4.96
C ALA A 12 17.76 -8.34 3.45
N ARG A 13 18.20 -9.51 3.02
CA ARG A 13 18.22 -9.95 1.61
C ARG A 13 17.26 -11.10 1.32
N THR A 14 16.79 -11.75 2.37
CA THR A 14 15.82 -12.84 2.30
C THR A 14 14.61 -12.50 3.17
N PRO A 15 13.46 -13.13 2.93
CA PRO A 15 12.31 -12.99 3.81
C PRO A 15 12.61 -13.41 5.26
N GLU A 16 13.43 -14.41 5.45
CA GLU A 16 13.85 -14.91 6.76
C GLU A 16 14.68 -13.89 7.53
N GLU A 17 15.65 -13.25 6.87
CA GLU A 17 16.42 -12.15 7.46
C GLU A 17 15.52 -10.95 7.82
N LEU A 18 14.57 -10.61 6.94
CA LEU A 18 13.60 -9.56 7.23
C LEU A 18 12.70 -9.89 8.41
N MET A 19 12.24 -11.13 8.52
CA MET A 19 11.47 -11.58 9.69
C MET A 19 12.28 -11.49 10.99
N ALA A 20 13.58 -11.78 10.96
CA ALA A 20 14.45 -11.63 12.12
C ALA A 20 14.61 -10.17 12.55
N ASP A 21 14.80 -9.26 11.60
CA ASP A 21 14.85 -7.82 11.86
C ASP A 21 13.54 -7.30 12.46
N LEU A 22 12.41 -7.77 11.93
CA LEU A 22 11.08 -7.44 12.43
C LEU A 22 10.85 -7.96 13.85
N GLU A 23 11.29 -9.19 14.18
CA GLU A 23 11.19 -9.72 15.52
C GLU A 23 11.96 -8.87 16.55
N LEU A 24 13.12 -8.32 16.13
CA LEU A 24 13.85 -7.38 16.96
C LEU A 24 13.08 -6.08 17.17
N ALA A 25 12.54 -5.50 16.08
CA ALA A 25 11.73 -4.28 16.16
C ALA A 25 10.49 -4.46 17.07
N LEU A 26 9.78 -5.58 16.94
CA LEU A 26 8.62 -5.90 17.76
C LEU A 26 8.94 -6.03 19.27
N LYS A 27 10.17 -6.39 19.61
CA LYS A 27 10.63 -6.44 21.01
C LYS A 27 10.96 -5.06 21.59
N LEU A 28 11.38 -4.13 20.73
CA LEU A 28 11.84 -2.80 21.14
C LEU A 28 10.70 -1.78 21.17
N ILE A 29 9.67 -1.96 20.36
CA ILE A 29 8.57 -1.02 20.22
C ILE A 29 7.35 -1.54 20.98
N PRO A 30 6.90 -0.85 22.03
CA PRO A 30 5.70 -1.27 22.77
C PRO A 30 4.43 -1.00 21.97
N GLY A 31 3.38 -1.81 22.22
CA GLY A 31 2.05 -1.61 21.65
C GLY A 31 1.53 -2.81 20.86
N LYS A 32 0.40 -2.60 20.17
CA LYS A 32 -0.17 -3.57 19.23
C LYS A 32 0.36 -3.24 17.83
N HIS A 33 0.82 -4.25 17.10
CA HIS A 33 1.46 -4.06 15.82
C HIS A 33 0.68 -4.70 14.68
N ARG A 34 0.79 -4.09 13.52
CA ARG A 34 0.43 -4.65 12.22
C ARG A 34 1.62 -4.50 11.29
N LEU A 35 1.76 -5.42 10.36
CA LEU A 35 2.81 -5.40 9.35
C LEU A 35 2.18 -5.19 7.99
N ASN A 36 2.57 -4.13 7.29
CA ASN A 36 2.15 -3.89 5.93
C ASN A 36 3.14 -4.54 4.94
N LEU A 37 2.67 -5.52 4.19
CA LEU A 37 3.46 -6.26 3.22
C LEU A 37 3.19 -5.79 1.80
N HIS A 38 4.25 -5.66 1.01
CA HIS A 38 4.13 -5.48 -0.43
C HIS A 38 4.02 -6.82 -1.18
N ALA A 39 3.33 -6.82 -2.32
CA ALA A 39 3.19 -8.00 -3.18
C ALA A 39 4.55 -8.54 -3.67
N CYS A 40 5.61 -7.72 -3.69
CA CYS A 40 6.96 -8.16 -4.03
C CYS A 40 7.62 -9.05 -2.97
N TYR A 41 7.06 -9.15 -1.76
CA TYR A 41 7.55 -10.05 -0.71
C TYR A 41 6.99 -11.47 -0.80
N ALA A 42 6.39 -11.85 -1.92
CA ALA A 42 5.97 -13.21 -2.18
C ALA A 42 7.13 -14.20 -2.04
N ILE A 43 6.89 -15.32 -1.36
CA ILE A 43 7.87 -16.39 -1.11
C ILE A 43 7.50 -17.61 -1.97
N PHE A 44 8.42 -18.07 -2.78
CA PHE A 44 8.23 -19.20 -3.68
C PHE A 44 8.95 -20.42 -3.10
N GLU A 45 8.26 -21.19 -2.25
CA GLU A 45 8.83 -22.33 -1.52
C GLU A 45 9.25 -23.47 -2.45
N ASP A 46 8.58 -23.61 -3.60
CA ASP A 46 8.91 -24.60 -4.64
C ASP A 46 9.97 -24.11 -5.64
N GLY A 47 10.52 -22.91 -5.41
CA GLY A 47 11.48 -22.25 -6.31
C GLY A 47 10.89 -21.73 -7.62
N LYS A 48 9.61 -21.99 -7.90
CA LYS A 48 8.94 -21.57 -9.14
C LYS A 48 8.35 -20.18 -8.99
N LYS A 49 9.11 -19.19 -9.43
CA LYS A 49 8.62 -17.81 -9.47
C LYS A 49 7.47 -17.67 -10.47
N VAL A 50 6.41 -17.00 -10.06
CA VAL A 50 5.30 -16.60 -10.94
C VAL A 50 5.30 -15.10 -11.10
N ASP A 51 4.64 -14.62 -12.16
CA ASP A 51 4.50 -13.19 -12.40
C ASP A 51 3.46 -12.55 -11.46
N ARG A 52 3.48 -11.24 -11.35
CA ARG A 52 2.64 -10.45 -10.42
C ARG A 52 1.15 -10.74 -10.55
N ASP A 53 0.65 -10.94 -11.76
CA ASP A 53 -0.75 -11.25 -12.03
C ASP A 53 -1.17 -12.69 -11.71
N LYS A 54 -0.20 -13.53 -11.31
CA LYS A 54 -0.40 -14.94 -10.92
C LYS A 54 -0.06 -15.22 -9.46
N LEU A 55 0.08 -14.18 -8.65
CA LEU A 55 0.28 -14.33 -7.23
C LEU A 55 -0.95 -14.95 -6.56
N GLU A 56 -0.70 -15.81 -5.58
CA GLU A 56 -1.72 -16.53 -4.84
C GLU A 56 -1.46 -16.49 -3.33
N PRO A 57 -2.47 -16.72 -2.48
CA PRO A 57 -2.31 -16.77 -1.02
C PRO A 57 -1.18 -17.65 -0.52
N LYS A 58 -0.93 -18.81 -1.16
CA LYS A 58 0.14 -19.73 -0.78
C LYS A 58 1.53 -19.10 -0.75
N HIS A 59 1.78 -18.07 -1.59
CA HIS A 59 3.07 -17.39 -1.66
C HIS A 59 3.31 -16.46 -0.44
N PHE A 60 2.31 -16.31 0.43
CA PHE A 60 2.39 -15.50 1.64
C PHE A 60 2.15 -16.29 2.93
N ARG A 61 2.08 -17.63 2.85
CA ARG A 61 1.83 -18.49 4.01
C ARG A 61 2.85 -18.25 5.13
N LYS A 62 4.13 -18.20 4.82
CA LYS A 62 5.19 -17.94 5.82
C LYS A 62 4.99 -16.60 6.55
N TRP A 63 4.49 -15.57 5.89
CA TRP A 63 4.15 -14.30 6.51
C TRP A 63 2.97 -14.41 7.47
N VAL A 64 1.96 -15.18 7.10
CA VAL A 64 0.83 -15.47 8.00
C VAL A 64 1.28 -16.27 9.22
N ASP A 65 2.14 -17.25 9.05
CA ASP A 65 2.71 -18.02 10.14
C ASP A 65 3.56 -17.14 11.07
N PHE A 66 4.36 -16.23 10.50
CA PHE A 66 5.09 -15.22 11.25
C PHE A 66 4.15 -14.31 12.05
N ALA A 67 3.11 -13.79 11.42
CA ALA A 67 2.14 -12.91 12.08
C ALA A 67 1.41 -13.61 13.22
N LYS A 68 1.00 -14.87 13.04
CA LYS A 68 0.38 -15.69 14.10
C LYS A 68 1.30 -15.88 15.30
N ARG A 69 2.59 -16.23 15.06
CA ARG A 69 3.59 -16.40 16.12
C ARG A 69 3.80 -15.13 16.94
N ASN A 70 3.85 -13.98 16.26
CA ASN A 70 4.09 -12.68 16.88
C ASN A 70 2.81 -11.96 17.33
N LYS A 71 1.62 -12.56 17.10
CA LYS A 71 0.31 -11.99 17.45
C LYS A 71 0.07 -10.60 16.85
N ILE A 72 0.48 -10.40 15.60
CA ILE A 72 0.33 -9.16 14.86
C ILE A 72 -0.67 -9.33 13.70
N GLY A 73 -1.26 -8.21 13.23
CA GLY A 73 -2.05 -8.19 12.01
C GLY A 73 -1.19 -8.06 10.77
N LEU A 74 -1.77 -8.33 9.60
CA LEU A 74 -1.17 -8.05 8.30
C LEU A 74 -2.05 -7.10 7.50
N ASP A 75 -1.40 -6.14 6.83
CA ASP A 75 -1.97 -5.31 5.80
C ASP A 75 -1.22 -5.54 4.49
N PHE A 76 -1.76 -5.09 3.36
CA PHE A 76 -1.21 -5.48 2.07
C PHE A 76 -1.21 -4.34 1.05
N ASN A 77 -0.06 -4.14 0.42
CA ASN A 77 0.10 -3.22 -0.71
C ASN A 77 0.30 -3.98 -2.01
N PRO A 78 -0.64 -3.91 -2.95
CA PRO A 78 -0.38 -4.25 -4.35
C PRO A 78 0.75 -3.38 -4.88
N THR A 79 1.82 -4.01 -5.35
CA THR A 79 3.01 -3.30 -5.81
C THR A 79 2.90 -3.01 -7.30
N PHE A 80 2.52 -1.79 -7.68
CA PHE A 80 2.37 -1.34 -9.08
C PHE A 80 3.65 -0.71 -9.65
N PHE A 81 4.82 -1.13 -9.17
CA PHE A 81 6.14 -0.63 -9.58
C PHE A 81 7.18 -1.75 -9.57
N SER A 82 8.41 -1.44 -9.98
CA SER A 82 9.52 -2.41 -10.04
C SER A 82 9.18 -3.67 -10.85
N HIS A 83 8.64 -3.46 -12.05
CA HIS A 83 8.28 -4.50 -12.99
C HIS A 83 8.44 -3.97 -14.43
N PRO A 84 8.83 -4.78 -15.43
CA PRO A 84 9.00 -4.31 -16.81
C PRO A 84 7.74 -3.66 -17.40
N LEU A 85 6.54 -4.12 -17.01
CA LEU A 85 5.27 -3.52 -17.44
C LEU A 85 4.84 -2.30 -16.59
N ALA A 86 5.70 -1.80 -15.71
CA ALA A 86 5.47 -0.61 -14.89
C ALA A 86 6.48 0.51 -15.23
N ASP A 87 7.02 0.51 -16.45
CA ASP A 87 8.03 1.47 -16.87
C ASP A 87 7.51 2.90 -16.88
N GLN A 88 6.25 3.10 -17.26
CA GLN A 88 5.59 4.41 -17.24
C GLN A 88 4.26 4.36 -16.47
N LEU A 89 3.25 3.74 -17.09
CA LEU A 89 1.89 3.68 -16.57
C LEU A 89 1.45 2.22 -16.41
N THR A 90 0.69 1.96 -15.35
CA THR A 90 0.15 0.63 -15.04
C THR A 90 -1.35 0.56 -15.33
N LEU A 91 -2.18 0.85 -14.34
CA LEU A 91 -3.64 0.83 -14.46
C LEU A 91 -4.20 1.92 -15.38
N SER A 92 -3.44 2.97 -15.64
CA SER A 92 -3.80 4.05 -16.56
C SER A 92 -3.10 3.97 -17.93
N SER A 93 -2.32 2.93 -18.19
CA SER A 93 -1.59 2.74 -19.46
C SER A 93 -2.53 2.84 -20.67
N GLU A 94 -2.04 3.34 -21.77
CA GLU A 94 -2.77 3.35 -23.05
C GLU A 94 -2.88 1.94 -23.65
N ASP A 95 -1.88 1.09 -23.39
CA ASP A 95 -1.93 -0.30 -23.82
C ASP A 95 -2.95 -1.12 -22.98
N PRO A 96 -4.02 -1.64 -23.60
CA PRO A 96 -5.01 -2.44 -22.91
C PRO A 96 -4.44 -3.76 -22.35
N LYS A 97 -3.35 -4.28 -22.91
CA LYS A 97 -2.70 -5.51 -22.42
C LYS A 97 -1.98 -5.24 -21.10
N VAL A 98 -1.30 -4.10 -20.99
CA VAL A 98 -0.67 -3.64 -19.74
C VAL A 98 -1.73 -3.42 -18.67
N ARG A 99 -2.81 -2.70 -18.98
CA ARG A 99 -3.92 -2.53 -18.02
C ARG A 99 -4.51 -3.86 -17.58
N ALA A 100 -4.76 -4.78 -18.52
CA ALA A 100 -5.33 -6.09 -18.20
C ALA A 100 -4.42 -6.91 -17.26
N PHE A 101 -3.11 -6.86 -17.46
CA PHE A 101 -2.13 -7.48 -16.54
C PHE A 101 -2.26 -6.91 -15.13
N TRP A 102 -2.23 -5.58 -14.99
CA TRP A 102 -2.29 -4.92 -13.70
C TRP A 102 -3.66 -5.03 -13.01
N VAL A 103 -4.74 -5.10 -13.78
CA VAL A 103 -6.06 -5.43 -13.22
C VAL A 103 -6.08 -6.84 -12.63
N ARG A 104 -5.52 -7.85 -13.33
CA ARG A 104 -5.41 -9.20 -12.76
C ARG A 104 -4.54 -9.23 -11.50
N HIS A 105 -3.44 -8.47 -11.50
CA HIS A 105 -2.60 -8.30 -10.31
C HIS A 105 -3.40 -7.71 -9.13
N GLY A 106 -4.13 -6.62 -9.34
CA GLY A 106 -4.97 -6.01 -8.31
C GLY A 106 -6.02 -6.98 -7.75
N ILE A 107 -6.66 -7.78 -8.62
CA ILE A 107 -7.61 -8.82 -8.20
C ILE A 107 -6.92 -9.91 -7.38
N ALA A 108 -5.73 -10.35 -7.78
CA ALA A 108 -4.95 -11.33 -7.02
C ALA A 108 -4.60 -10.78 -5.63
N CYS A 109 -4.23 -9.51 -5.53
CA CYS A 109 -3.91 -8.85 -4.28
C CYS A 109 -5.10 -8.74 -3.33
N LEU A 110 -6.31 -8.46 -3.83
CA LEU A 110 -7.52 -8.50 -2.99
C LEU A 110 -7.78 -9.88 -2.39
N LYS A 111 -7.53 -10.96 -3.16
CA LYS A 111 -7.67 -12.35 -2.67
C LYS A 111 -6.62 -12.70 -1.62
N ILE A 112 -5.40 -12.19 -1.77
CA ILE A 112 -4.32 -12.37 -0.80
C ILE A 112 -4.66 -11.61 0.49
N ALA A 113 -5.14 -10.38 0.39
CA ALA A 113 -5.58 -9.59 1.54
C ALA A 113 -6.77 -10.27 2.27
N GLU A 114 -7.71 -10.85 1.53
CA GLU A 114 -8.81 -11.64 2.10
C GLU A 114 -8.30 -12.86 2.88
N TYR A 115 -7.31 -13.55 2.33
CA TYR A 115 -6.64 -14.66 3.01
C TYR A 115 -6.01 -14.20 4.33
N PHE A 116 -5.29 -13.07 4.35
CA PHE A 116 -4.72 -12.53 5.58
C PHE A 116 -5.79 -12.25 6.64
N GLY A 117 -6.85 -11.55 6.24
CA GLY A 117 -7.92 -11.21 7.17
C GLY A 117 -8.62 -12.43 7.76
N LYS A 118 -8.86 -13.46 6.96
CA LYS A 118 -9.47 -14.73 7.41
C LYS A 118 -8.55 -15.52 8.34
N GLU A 119 -7.28 -15.64 7.99
CA GLU A 119 -6.30 -16.41 8.74
C GLU A 119 -5.95 -15.78 10.10
N LEU A 120 -5.97 -14.46 10.18
CA LEU A 120 -5.59 -13.72 11.38
C LEU A 120 -6.79 -13.26 12.23
N GLY A 121 -8.02 -13.41 11.71
CA GLY A 121 -9.23 -13.00 12.43
C GLY A 121 -9.37 -11.48 12.62
N THR A 122 -8.61 -10.69 11.85
CA THR A 122 -8.66 -9.23 11.87
C THR A 122 -8.62 -8.70 10.42
N PRO A 123 -9.41 -7.66 10.06
CA PRO A 123 -9.43 -7.16 8.69
C PRO A 123 -8.04 -6.75 8.20
N CYS A 124 -7.74 -7.09 6.96
CA CYS A 124 -6.54 -6.64 6.26
C CYS A 124 -6.86 -5.38 5.46
N ALA A 125 -6.16 -4.27 5.69
CA ALA A 125 -6.19 -3.14 4.80
C ALA A 125 -5.43 -3.51 3.52
N CYS A 126 -6.09 -3.41 2.36
CA CYS A 126 -5.48 -3.63 1.05
C CYS A 126 -5.33 -2.27 0.38
N ASN A 127 -4.13 -1.69 0.48
CA ASN A 127 -3.87 -0.32 0.08
C ASN A 127 -3.40 -0.22 -1.37
N PHE A 128 -4.22 0.36 -2.23
CA PHE A 128 -3.91 0.60 -3.64
C PHE A 128 -3.19 1.94 -3.79
N TRP A 129 -1.86 1.89 -3.71
CA TRP A 129 -0.99 2.98 -4.10
C TRP A 129 -0.47 2.74 -5.52
N VAL A 130 -0.86 3.58 -6.47
CA VAL A 130 -0.53 3.44 -7.89
C VAL A 130 0.28 4.64 -8.34
N PRO A 131 1.59 4.49 -8.61
CA PRO A 131 2.49 5.59 -8.90
C PRO A 131 2.41 6.09 -10.36
N ASP A 132 1.31 5.90 -11.05
CA ASP A 132 1.13 6.32 -12.44
C ASP A 132 1.19 7.85 -12.58
N GLY A 133 2.00 8.33 -13.50
CA GLY A 133 2.18 9.76 -13.77
C GLY A 133 3.15 10.02 -14.91
N TYR A 134 3.34 11.29 -15.23
CA TYR A 134 4.29 11.75 -16.24
C TYR A 134 5.25 12.78 -15.66
N LYS A 135 6.51 12.71 -16.05
CA LYS A 135 7.53 13.70 -15.69
C LYS A 135 7.28 15.05 -16.36
N ASP A 136 6.72 15.01 -17.58
CA ASP A 136 6.31 16.19 -18.33
C ASP A 136 4.82 16.46 -18.14
N ASP A 137 4.40 17.66 -18.50
CA ASP A 137 2.99 18.04 -18.51
C ASP A 137 2.29 17.44 -19.73
N PRO A 138 1.45 16.41 -19.60
CA PRO A 138 0.76 15.82 -20.72
C PRO A 138 -0.36 16.74 -21.22
N SER A 139 -0.57 16.75 -22.55
CA SER A 139 -1.70 17.46 -23.17
C SER A 139 -3.05 16.83 -22.80
N ASP A 140 -3.11 15.50 -22.66
CA ASP A 140 -4.26 14.76 -22.17
C ASP A 140 -4.08 14.39 -20.68
N ARG A 141 -4.76 15.13 -19.82
CA ARG A 141 -4.79 14.85 -18.36
C ARG A 141 -6.04 14.08 -17.94
N LEU A 142 -7.04 14.00 -18.81
CA LEU A 142 -8.31 13.32 -18.52
C LEU A 142 -8.25 11.83 -18.84
N GLY A 143 -7.70 11.47 -19.99
CA GLY A 143 -7.64 10.08 -20.46
C GLY A 143 -6.98 9.11 -19.48
N PRO A 144 -5.79 9.41 -18.93
CA PRO A 144 -5.17 8.56 -17.92
C PRO A 144 -6.05 8.34 -16.68
N ARG A 145 -6.76 9.38 -16.21
CA ARG A 145 -7.68 9.28 -15.07
C ARG A 145 -8.91 8.42 -15.38
N GLN A 146 -9.46 8.54 -16.58
CA GLN A 146 -10.56 7.68 -17.03
C GLN A 146 -10.13 6.22 -17.09
N ARG A 147 -8.96 5.92 -17.67
CA ARG A 147 -8.40 4.57 -17.73
C ARG A 147 -8.10 4.00 -16.34
N MET A 148 -7.59 4.84 -15.42
CA MET A 148 -7.38 4.46 -14.02
C MET A 148 -8.71 4.09 -13.36
N ALA A 149 -9.73 4.93 -13.45
CA ALA A 149 -11.04 4.67 -12.89
C ALA A 149 -11.65 3.37 -13.43
N ASP A 150 -11.60 3.15 -14.74
CA ASP A 150 -12.08 1.91 -15.38
C ASP A 150 -11.35 0.67 -14.89
N SER A 151 -10.04 0.78 -14.66
CA SER A 151 -9.21 -0.33 -14.18
C SER A 151 -9.50 -0.65 -12.71
N LEU A 152 -9.60 0.37 -11.87
CA LEU A 152 -9.99 0.23 -10.47
C LEU A 152 -11.41 -0.32 -10.32
N ASP A 153 -12.36 0.14 -11.13
CA ASP A 153 -13.74 -0.39 -11.15
C ASP A 153 -13.78 -1.89 -11.46
N LYS A 154 -12.91 -2.36 -12.38
CA LYS A 154 -12.76 -3.81 -12.68
C LYS A 154 -12.21 -4.60 -11.48
N ILE A 155 -11.22 -4.04 -10.79
CA ILE A 155 -10.63 -4.66 -9.60
C ILE A 155 -11.67 -4.75 -8.47
N PHE A 156 -12.31 -3.64 -8.15
CA PHE A 156 -13.23 -3.56 -7.00
C PHE A 156 -14.61 -4.20 -7.23
N LYS A 157 -14.93 -4.58 -8.48
CA LYS A 157 -16.06 -5.48 -8.78
C LYS A 157 -15.86 -6.91 -8.28
N THR A 158 -14.61 -7.30 -8.00
CA THR A 158 -14.30 -8.63 -7.47
C THR A 158 -15.02 -8.84 -6.13
N LYS A 159 -15.65 -10.00 -5.97
CA LYS A 159 -16.26 -10.37 -4.69
C LYS A 159 -15.17 -10.71 -3.69
N TYR A 160 -15.23 -10.11 -2.52
CA TYR A 160 -14.39 -10.38 -1.35
C TYR A 160 -15.22 -10.24 -0.07
N ASP A 161 -14.76 -10.85 1.01
CA ASP A 161 -15.38 -10.71 2.31
C ASP A 161 -15.03 -9.35 2.94
N LYS A 162 -16.03 -8.46 3.03
CA LYS A 162 -15.87 -7.11 3.62
C LYS A 162 -15.50 -7.11 5.11
N LYS A 163 -15.64 -8.25 5.79
CA LYS A 163 -15.17 -8.41 7.17
C LYS A 163 -13.68 -8.78 7.23
N ALA A 164 -13.15 -9.34 6.16
CA ALA A 164 -11.75 -9.76 6.07
C ALA A 164 -10.86 -8.75 5.34
N VAL A 165 -11.41 -7.92 4.45
CA VAL A 165 -10.64 -6.95 3.66
C VAL A 165 -11.27 -5.57 3.70
N ILE A 166 -10.42 -4.57 3.89
CA ILE A 166 -10.76 -3.15 3.74
C ILE A 166 -9.91 -2.61 2.59
N PRO A 167 -10.46 -2.50 1.37
CA PRO A 167 -9.71 -1.85 0.28
C PRO A 167 -9.61 -0.36 0.53
N THR A 168 -8.41 0.16 0.35
CA THR A 168 -8.12 1.59 0.44
C THR A 168 -7.45 2.06 -0.85
N LEU A 169 -7.61 3.33 -1.18
CA LEU A 169 -6.93 3.99 -2.29
C LEU A 169 -6.13 5.17 -1.76
N GLU A 170 -4.86 5.19 -2.08
CA GLU A 170 -3.93 6.20 -1.59
C GLU A 170 -3.60 7.21 -2.68
N SER A 171 -3.53 8.48 -2.31
CA SER A 171 -3.10 9.55 -3.20
C SER A 171 -1.57 9.63 -3.30
N LYS A 172 -1.10 10.29 -4.35
CA LYS A 172 0.29 10.55 -4.60
C LYS A 172 0.48 12.02 -5.00
N LEU A 173 1.44 12.69 -4.39
CA LEU A 173 1.78 14.06 -4.75
C LEU A 173 2.82 14.09 -5.86
N PHE A 174 3.98 13.48 -5.59
CA PHE A 174 5.06 13.30 -6.55
C PHE A 174 5.22 11.82 -6.85
N GLY A 175 5.77 11.51 -8.00
CA GLY A 175 6.18 10.17 -8.30
C GLY A 175 7.41 9.70 -7.54
N ILE A 176 7.70 8.42 -7.71
CA ILE A 176 9.01 7.88 -7.35
C ILE A 176 10.12 8.64 -8.11
N GLY A 177 9.80 9.34 -9.19
CA GLY A 177 10.70 10.10 -10.03
C GLY A 177 10.33 11.57 -10.23
N VAL A 178 9.62 12.22 -9.30
CA VAL A 178 9.23 13.64 -9.39
C VAL A 178 8.42 13.91 -10.65
N GLU A 179 7.25 13.29 -10.77
CA GLU A 179 6.32 13.55 -11.86
C GLU A 179 5.63 14.91 -11.68
N SER A 180 5.54 15.69 -12.78
CA SER A 180 4.75 16.92 -12.85
C SER A 180 3.26 16.65 -12.82
N TYR A 181 2.83 15.49 -13.33
CA TYR A 181 1.45 15.06 -13.37
C TYR A 181 1.31 13.66 -12.75
N THR A 182 0.50 13.54 -11.71
CA THR A 182 0.11 12.26 -11.11
C THR A 182 -1.34 11.94 -11.43
N VAL A 183 -1.60 10.70 -11.86
CA VAL A 183 -2.97 10.25 -12.18
C VAL A 183 -3.79 10.19 -10.90
N ASN A 184 -3.24 9.60 -9.84
CA ASN A 184 -3.87 9.47 -8.52
C ASN A 184 -3.56 10.67 -7.62
N SER A 185 -3.84 11.89 -8.09
CA SER A 185 -3.78 13.07 -7.23
C SER A 185 -4.80 12.98 -6.09
N HIS A 186 -4.62 13.79 -5.06
CA HIS A 186 -5.52 13.79 -3.89
C HIS A 186 -6.99 13.99 -4.31
N GLU A 187 -7.27 14.93 -5.20
CA GLU A 187 -8.61 15.24 -5.70
C GLU A 187 -9.24 14.05 -6.44
N PHE A 188 -8.44 13.34 -7.26
CA PHE A 188 -8.90 12.15 -7.96
C PHE A 188 -9.25 11.06 -6.95
N VAL A 189 -8.37 10.79 -6.00
CA VAL A 189 -8.57 9.74 -4.99
C VAL A 189 -9.80 10.04 -4.14
N MET A 190 -9.95 11.28 -3.63
CA MET A 190 -11.11 11.68 -2.85
C MET A 190 -12.43 11.52 -3.64
N GLY A 191 -12.48 12.03 -4.88
CA GLY A 191 -13.65 11.93 -5.74
C GLY A 191 -14.00 10.49 -6.11
N TYR A 192 -13.01 9.70 -6.49
CA TYR A 192 -13.20 8.30 -6.84
C TYR A 192 -13.64 7.47 -5.62
N ALA A 193 -12.91 7.54 -4.52
CA ALA A 193 -13.18 6.76 -3.32
C ALA A 193 -14.58 7.05 -2.77
N GLN A 194 -14.96 8.33 -2.66
CA GLN A 194 -16.28 8.73 -2.22
C GLN A 194 -17.39 8.19 -3.14
N SER A 195 -17.22 8.31 -4.46
CA SER A 195 -18.23 7.87 -5.43
C SER A 195 -18.41 6.34 -5.49
N ARG A 196 -17.39 5.56 -5.11
CA ARG A 196 -17.39 4.09 -5.11
C ARG A 196 -17.53 3.47 -3.72
N LYS A 197 -17.62 4.30 -2.67
CA LYS A 197 -17.69 3.86 -1.26
C LYS A 197 -16.48 3.00 -0.85
N ILE A 198 -15.30 3.36 -1.37
CA ILE A 198 -14.01 2.81 -1.00
C ILE A 198 -13.37 3.79 -0.02
N LEU A 199 -12.57 3.31 0.91
CA LEU A 199 -11.88 4.17 1.84
C LEU A 199 -10.67 4.83 1.17
N ALA A 200 -10.52 6.14 1.29
CA ALA A 200 -9.28 6.81 0.95
C ALA A 200 -8.27 6.67 2.09
N LEU A 201 -6.99 6.49 1.74
CA LEU A 201 -5.88 6.46 2.69
C LEU A 201 -5.13 7.78 2.64
N LEU A 202 -4.84 8.32 3.81
CA LEU A 202 -4.12 9.55 4.01
C LEU A 202 -2.68 9.23 4.45
N ASP A 203 -1.72 9.39 3.54
CA ASP A 203 -0.29 9.28 3.84
C ASP A 203 0.32 10.68 3.91
N MET A 204 0.96 11.00 5.03
CA MET A 204 1.59 12.31 5.24
C MET A 204 2.75 12.57 4.28
N GLY A 205 3.46 11.54 3.86
CA GLY A 205 4.59 11.65 2.93
C GLY A 205 4.17 12.02 1.50
N HIS A 206 2.88 11.90 1.19
CA HIS A 206 2.34 12.18 -0.14
C HIS A 206 1.71 13.58 -0.29
N PHE A 207 2.08 14.51 0.59
CA PHE A 207 1.66 15.91 0.53
C PHE A 207 2.88 16.83 0.56
N HIS A 208 2.71 18.02 0.00
CA HIS A 208 3.76 19.03 0.06
C HIS A 208 4.09 19.38 1.51
N ILE A 209 5.36 19.64 1.81
CA ILE A 209 5.83 19.91 3.17
C ILE A 209 5.18 21.14 3.83
N SER A 210 4.60 22.03 3.02
CA SER A 210 3.85 23.20 3.52
C SER A 210 2.39 22.90 3.87
N GLU A 211 1.90 21.68 3.57
CA GLU A 211 0.53 21.29 3.89
C GLU A 211 0.45 20.72 5.30
N ASN A 212 -0.53 21.19 6.09
CA ASN A 212 -0.89 20.55 7.33
C ASN A 212 -1.81 19.35 7.05
N VAL A 213 -1.25 18.17 6.97
CA VAL A 213 -2.03 16.95 6.63
C VAL A 213 -3.06 16.61 7.72
N ALA A 214 -2.82 16.98 8.97
CA ALA A 214 -3.78 16.76 10.05
C ALA A 214 -5.13 17.45 9.80
N ASP A 215 -5.15 18.60 9.12
CA ASP A 215 -6.39 19.31 8.78
C ASP A 215 -7.28 18.50 7.80
N LYS A 216 -6.70 17.60 7.04
CA LYS A 216 -7.44 16.74 6.10
C LYS A 216 -8.25 15.66 6.83
N ILE A 217 -7.88 15.30 8.06
CA ILE A 217 -8.55 14.26 8.86
C ILE A 217 -10.04 14.58 9.03
N SER A 218 -10.38 15.83 9.29
CA SER A 218 -11.78 16.26 9.46
C SER A 218 -12.63 15.98 8.20
N SER A 219 -12.09 16.24 7.02
CA SER A 219 -12.75 15.94 5.74
C SER A 219 -12.91 14.44 5.52
N PHE A 220 -11.89 13.65 5.84
CA PHE A 220 -11.98 12.20 5.75
C PHE A 220 -13.05 11.63 6.68
N LEU A 221 -13.12 12.10 7.92
CA LEU A 221 -14.16 11.69 8.87
C LEU A 221 -15.55 12.07 8.37
N MET A 222 -15.71 13.26 7.81
CA MET A 222 -16.99 13.73 7.28
C MET A 222 -17.49 12.87 6.11
N PHE A 223 -16.61 12.54 5.17
CA PHE A 223 -17.01 11.85 3.93
C PHE A 223 -16.97 10.33 4.05
N PHE A 224 -16.08 9.75 4.83
CA PHE A 224 -15.87 8.31 4.94
C PHE A 224 -16.30 7.73 6.29
N GLY A 225 -16.54 8.57 7.31
CA GLY A 225 -16.88 8.14 8.67
C GLY A 225 -15.73 7.47 9.43
N LYS A 226 -14.56 7.34 8.81
CA LYS A 226 -13.32 6.78 9.35
C LYS A 226 -12.14 7.23 8.52
N VAL A 227 -10.93 7.12 9.08
CA VAL A 227 -9.68 7.47 8.39
C VAL A 227 -8.79 6.24 8.37
N ALA A 228 -8.25 5.90 7.20
CA ALA A 228 -7.03 5.13 7.09
C ALA A 228 -5.88 6.14 6.97
N TYR A 229 -4.87 6.00 7.81
CA TYR A 229 -3.81 6.99 7.96
C TYR A 229 -2.44 6.30 8.01
N ALA A 230 -1.54 6.78 7.18
CA ALA A 230 -0.12 6.43 7.23
C ALA A 230 0.68 7.69 7.58
N ALA A 231 1.56 7.59 8.56
CA ALA A 231 2.44 8.67 8.96
C ALA A 231 3.87 8.31 8.62
N GLU A 232 4.40 8.89 7.56
CA GLU A 232 5.83 8.94 7.32
C GLU A 232 6.41 10.20 7.95
N ARG A 233 7.24 10.05 8.97
CA ARG A 233 8.12 11.14 9.40
C ARG A 233 9.41 11.05 8.59
N ILE A 234 9.53 11.91 7.59
CA ILE A 234 10.83 12.17 6.98
C ILE A 234 11.62 13.04 7.96
N HIS A 235 12.37 12.41 8.85
CA HIS A 235 13.45 13.10 9.54
C HIS A 235 14.74 12.87 8.77
N GLN A 236 15.45 13.94 8.48
CA GLN A 236 16.84 13.89 8.02
C GLN A 236 17.71 13.25 9.13
N GLY A 237 17.84 11.92 9.09
CA GLY A 237 18.62 11.14 10.04
C GLY A 237 18.52 9.64 9.74
N PRO A 238 19.49 8.83 10.16
CA PRO A 238 19.61 7.43 9.74
C PRO A 238 18.59 6.46 10.35
N GLU A 239 17.58 6.92 11.08
CA GLU A 239 16.60 6.06 11.73
C GLU A 239 15.18 6.49 11.36
N ILE A 240 14.56 5.73 10.48
CA ILE A 240 13.15 5.91 10.13
C ILE A 240 12.35 4.73 10.63
N LEU A 241 11.52 4.99 11.60
CA LEU A 241 10.46 4.11 12.02
C LEU A 241 9.16 4.59 11.39
N LEU A 242 8.58 3.80 10.51
CA LEU A 242 7.29 4.10 9.90
C LEU A 242 6.16 3.54 10.76
N LEU A 243 5.28 4.42 11.16
CA LEU A 243 4.10 4.11 11.93
C LEU A 243 2.87 4.41 11.07
N GLU A 244 2.18 3.38 10.61
CA GLU A 244 0.82 3.53 10.10
C GLU A 244 -0.16 3.40 11.27
N ALA A 245 -1.03 4.38 11.45
CA ALA A 245 -2.08 4.34 12.46
C ALA A 245 -3.44 4.19 11.79
N GLU A 246 -4.13 3.09 12.04
CA GLU A 246 -5.55 2.95 11.72
C GLU A 246 -6.40 3.61 12.79
N CYS A 247 -7.18 4.62 12.41
CA CYS A 247 -8.23 5.14 13.28
C CYS A 247 -9.50 4.33 13.06
N HIS A 248 -9.87 3.48 14.00
CA HIS A 248 -11.19 2.89 14.05
C HIS A 248 -12.25 3.94 14.36
N ARG A 249 -13.49 3.68 13.91
CA ARG A 249 -14.69 4.50 14.10
C ARG A 249 -14.66 5.22 15.44
N ILE A 250 -14.69 6.54 15.39
CA ILE A 250 -14.68 7.38 16.59
C ILE A 250 -16.11 7.46 17.11
N ASP A 251 -16.46 6.62 18.05
CA ASP A 251 -17.56 6.86 18.98
C ASP A 251 -17.01 7.78 20.11
N GLY A 252 -16.54 8.97 19.73
CA GLY A 252 -16.13 10.03 20.64
C GLY A 252 -14.79 9.85 21.37
N LYS A 253 -13.97 8.83 21.06
CA LYS A 253 -12.63 8.65 21.65
C LYS A 253 -11.63 8.20 20.59
N ILE A 254 -10.53 8.94 20.47
CA ILE A 254 -9.35 8.52 19.71
C ILE A 254 -8.64 7.46 20.57
N SER A 255 -8.65 6.21 20.10
CA SER A 255 -7.83 5.16 20.73
C SER A 255 -6.44 5.21 20.07
N SER A 256 -5.46 5.65 20.84
CA SER A 256 -4.04 5.80 20.44
C SER A 256 -3.27 4.47 20.39
N GLU A 257 -3.95 3.32 20.28
CA GLU A 257 -3.34 2.03 20.59
C GLU A 257 -2.93 1.16 19.42
N LEU A 258 -3.10 1.61 18.18
CA LEU A 258 -2.71 0.80 17.02
C LEU A 258 -1.53 1.42 16.28
N VAL A 259 -0.39 0.77 16.39
CA VAL A 259 0.83 1.10 15.65
C VAL A 259 0.99 0.09 14.52
N VAL A 260 0.97 0.54 13.29
CA VAL A 260 1.25 -0.28 12.12
C VAL A 260 2.72 -0.12 11.73
N LEU A 261 3.46 -1.20 11.75
CA LEU A 261 4.82 -1.23 11.22
C LEU A 261 4.76 -1.47 9.72
N GLN A 262 5.04 -0.44 8.94
CA GLN A 262 5.23 -0.62 7.51
C GLN A 262 6.65 -1.10 7.26
N CYS A 263 6.80 -2.30 6.72
CA CYS A 263 8.04 -2.78 6.14
C CYS A 263 8.28 -2.20 4.74
N SER A 264 8.17 -0.91 4.59
CA SER A 264 8.84 -0.20 3.53
C SER A 264 10.05 0.46 4.16
N VAL A 265 11.19 -0.18 4.06
CA VAL A 265 12.45 0.54 4.23
C VAL A 265 12.47 1.51 3.07
N LEU A 266 12.00 2.71 3.30
CA LEU A 266 12.15 3.80 2.36
C LEU A 266 13.62 4.05 2.16
N ASN A 267 14.06 3.78 0.98
CA ASN A 267 15.34 4.20 0.52
C ASN A 267 15.22 5.44 -0.30
N TYR A 268 15.68 6.46 0.33
CA TYR A 268 16.71 7.36 -0.15
C TYR A 268 16.86 7.46 -1.65
N TRP A 269 16.29 8.51 -2.15
CA TRP A 269 16.76 9.19 -3.33
C TRP A 269 17.50 10.45 -2.87
N PHE A 270 18.79 10.30 -2.50
CA PHE A 270 19.77 11.37 -2.55
C PHE A 270 21.15 10.71 -2.71
N SER A 271 21.57 10.59 -3.94
CA SER A 271 22.95 10.71 -4.39
C SER A 271 22.94 11.11 -5.85
#